data_1eab01a31eddfbf94c16aa19da717276
#
_entry.id   1eab01a31eddfbf94c16aa19da717276
#
_cell.length_a   1.000
_cell.length_b   1.000
_cell.length_c   1.000
_cell.angle_alpha   90.00
_cell.angle_beta   90.00
_cell.angle_gamma   90.00
#
_symmetry.space_group_name_H-M   'P 1'
#
loop_
_entity.id
_entity.type
_entity.pdbx_description
1 polymer ?
#
loop_
_entity_poly.entity_id
_entity_poly.type
_entity_poly.pdbx_seq_one_letter_code
_entity_poly.pdbx_strand_id
1 'polypeptide(L)' 'MFAKYGAKFLVRGGTHEVKEGTSRSRNVVLEFKDYETALACYNSPEYARLVALRSPHSEGDLVIIEGYDGPQPG' A
#
# COMPACT_ATOMS: atom_id res chain seq x y z
N MET A 1 -9.72 6.25 -7.82
CA MET A 1 -9.06 6.90 -6.66
C MET A 1 -7.55 6.92 -6.77
N PHE A 2 -6.91 5.78 -6.94
CA PHE A 2 -5.44 5.74 -7.00
C PHE A 2 -4.85 6.52 -8.17
N ALA A 3 -5.50 6.49 -9.33
CA ALA A 3 -5.04 7.23 -10.49
C ALA A 3 -4.97 8.74 -10.23
N LYS A 4 -5.90 9.27 -9.44
CA LYS A 4 -5.94 10.68 -9.07
C LYS A 4 -4.68 11.11 -8.31
N TYR A 5 -4.10 10.19 -7.55
CA TYR A 5 -2.90 10.47 -6.74
C TYR A 5 -1.61 9.94 -7.40
N GLY A 6 -1.72 9.43 -8.61
CA GLY A 6 -0.56 8.96 -9.35
C GLY A 6 0.06 7.68 -8.79
N ALA A 7 -0.75 6.86 -8.13
CA ALA A 7 -0.26 5.61 -7.56
C ALA A 7 0.15 4.62 -8.63
N LYS A 8 1.21 3.90 -8.37
CA LYS A 8 1.71 2.86 -9.26
C LYS A 8 1.78 1.54 -8.50
N PHE A 9 1.19 0.49 -9.04
CA PHE A 9 1.29 -0.84 -8.44
C PHE A 9 2.67 -1.42 -8.74
N LEU A 10 3.44 -1.70 -7.69
CA LEU A 10 4.71 -2.40 -7.83
C LEU A 10 4.52 -3.89 -7.61
N VAL A 11 3.60 -4.26 -6.72
CA VAL A 11 3.20 -5.65 -6.48
C VAL A 11 1.70 -5.67 -6.35
N ARG A 12 1.06 -6.62 -7.00
CA ARG A 12 -0.39 -6.76 -6.94
C ARG A 12 -0.74 -8.24 -6.83
N GLY A 13 -0.55 -8.78 -5.62
CA GLY A 13 -0.86 -10.18 -5.35
C GLY A 13 0.10 -11.17 -6.00
N GLY A 14 1.36 -10.77 -6.19
CA GLY A 14 2.35 -11.64 -6.81
C GLY A 14 2.76 -12.81 -5.92
N THR A 15 3.40 -13.79 -6.55
CA THR A 15 3.95 -14.95 -5.85
C THR A 15 4.97 -14.51 -4.82
N HIS A 16 4.90 -15.09 -3.64
CA HIS A 16 5.82 -14.73 -2.56
C HIS A 16 6.12 -15.92 -1.66
N GLU A 17 7.14 -15.76 -0.87
CA GLU A 17 7.60 -16.77 0.08
C GLU A 17 7.91 -16.08 1.41
N VAL A 18 7.35 -16.58 2.51
CA VAL A 18 7.59 -16.02 3.83
C VAL A 18 8.83 -16.66 4.43
N LYS A 19 9.90 -15.89 4.60
CA LYS A 19 11.18 -16.40 5.12
C LYS A 19 11.26 -16.36 6.64
N GLU A 20 10.64 -15.36 7.24
CA GLU A 20 10.59 -15.20 8.69
C GLU A 20 9.24 -14.61 9.08
N GLY A 21 8.74 -15.01 10.22
CA GLY A 21 7.47 -14.49 10.71
C GLY A 21 6.27 -14.97 9.93
N THR A 22 5.25 -14.14 9.87
CA THR A 22 4.00 -14.45 9.15
C THR A 22 3.64 -13.32 8.21
N SER A 23 2.87 -13.66 7.18
CA SER A 23 2.39 -12.69 6.20
C SER A 23 0.97 -13.04 5.78
N ARG A 24 0.25 -12.06 5.24
CA ARG A 24 -1.05 -12.31 4.60
C ARG A 24 -0.83 -13.07 3.30
N SER A 25 -1.86 -13.79 2.86
CA SER A 25 -1.78 -14.61 1.63
C SER A 25 -1.64 -13.77 0.36
N ARG A 26 -2.13 -12.53 0.39
CA ARG A 26 -2.02 -11.61 -0.74
C ARG A 26 -1.38 -10.31 -0.30
N ASN A 27 -0.37 -9.90 -1.05
CA ASN A 27 0.35 -8.66 -0.77
C ASN A 27 0.24 -7.71 -1.95
N VAL A 28 0.08 -6.42 -1.64
CA VAL A 28 0.02 -5.36 -2.64
C VAL A 28 0.96 -4.25 -2.21
N VAL A 29 1.78 -3.77 -3.14
CA VAL A 29 2.67 -2.63 -2.90
C VAL A 29 2.38 -1.56 -3.94
N LEU A 30 2.10 -0.36 -3.46
CA LEU A 30 1.84 0.80 -4.30
C LEU A 30 2.93 1.84 -4.07
N GLU A 31 3.29 2.54 -5.13
CA GLU A 31 4.25 3.64 -5.05
C GLU A 31 3.53 4.96 -5.35
N PHE A 32 3.78 5.95 -4.51
CA PHE A 32 3.37 7.34 -4.75
C PHE A 32 4.62 8.19 -4.90
N LYS A 33 4.47 9.38 -5.48
CA LYS A 33 5.62 10.26 -5.73
C LYS A 33 6.31 10.68 -4.43
N ASP A 34 5.56 10.78 -3.34
CA ASP A 34 6.10 11.13 -2.03
C ASP A 34 5.18 10.65 -0.91
N TYR A 35 5.68 10.75 0.31
CA TYR A 35 4.98 10.30 1.50
C TYR A 35 3.67 11.08 1.72
N GLU A 36 3.71 12.40 1.52
CA GLU A 36 2.55 13.27 1.71
C GLU A 36 1.42 12.92 0.75
N THR A 37 1.77 12.58 -0.49
CA THR A 37 0.77 12.17 -1.48
C THR A 37 0.10 10.86 -1.08
N ALA A 38 0.87 9.91 -0.57
CA ALA A 38 0.33 8.64 -0.08
C ALA A 38 -0.63 8.90 1.09
N LEU A 39 -0.25 9.73 2.03
CA LEU A 39 -1.11 10.09 3.16
C LEU A 39 -2.39 10.76 2.68
N ALA A 40 -2.29 11.69 1.73
CA ALA A 40 -3.46 12.38 1.20
C ALA A 40 -4.44 11.39 0.56
N CYS A 41 -3.93 10.40 -0.16
CA CYS A 41 -4.76 9.37 -0.78
C CYS A 41 -5.53 8.58 0.27
N TYR A 42 -4.83 8.07 1.29
CA TYR A 42 -5.45 7.22 2.29
C TYR A 42 -6.27 7.99 3.32
N ASN A 43 -6.09 9.30 3.42
CA ASN A 43 -6.93 10.16 4.26
C ASN A 43 -8.07 10.79 3.48
N SER A 44 -8.24 10.45 2.21
CA SER A 44 -9.29 11.03 1.36
C SER A 44 -10.66 10.46 1.71
N PRO A 45 -11.73 11.23 1.43
CA PRO A 45 -13.10 10.72 1.60
C PRO A 45 -13.39 9.51 0.71
N GLU A 46 -12.79 9.45 -0.47
CA GLU A 46 -12.97 8.32 -1.38
C GLU A 46 -12.45 7.03 -0.76
N TYR A 47 -11.28 7.07 -0.12
CA TYR A 47 -10.73 5.90 0.52
C TYR A 47 -11.55 5.48 1.74
N ALA A 48 -12.04 6.46 2.51
CA ALA A 48 -12.89 6.17 3.65
C ALA A 48 -14.15 5.40 3.25
N ARG A 49 -14.74 5.74 2.10
CA ARG A 49 -15.90 5.01 1.57
C ARG A 49 -15.53 3.58 1.19
N LEU A 50 -14.38 3.38 0.58
CA LEU A 50 -13.92 2.04 0.21
C LEU A 50 -13.71 1.17 1.44
N VAL A 51 -13.13 1.72 2.49
CA VAL A 51 -12.90 1.00 3.75
C VAL A 51 -14.25 0.61 4.37
N ALA A 52 -15.21 1.53 4.38
CA ALA A 52 -16.52 1.27 4.95
C ALA A 52 -17.23 0.13 4.22
N LEU A 53 -17.04 0.02 2.89
CA LEU A 53 -17.68 -1.04 2.11
C LEU A 53 -17.04 -2.41 2.31
N ARG A 54 -15.71 -2.47 2.48
CA ARG A 54 -15.00 -3.75 2.56
C ARG A 54 -14.71 -4.22 3.98
N SER A 55 -14.68 -3.31 4.94
CA SER A 55 -14.23 -3.58 6.30
C SER A 55 -14.90 -4.78 6.98
N PRO A 56 -16.22 -5.00 6.86
CA PRO A 56 -16.85 -6.14 7.50
C PRO A 56 -16.44 -7.48 6.91
N HIS A 57 -15.85 -7.49 5.73
CA HIS A 57 -15.58 -8.73 4.97
C HIS A 57 -14.11 -8.98 4.72
N SER A 58 -13.21 -8.13 5.21
CA SER A 58 -11.80 -8.32 4.97
C SER A 58 -10.95 -7.86 6.14
N GLU A 59 -9.84 -8.52 6.31
CA GLU A 59 -8.81 -8.14 7.26
C GLU A 59 -7.54 -7.82 6.49
N GLY A 60 -6.78 -6.85 6.99
CA GLY A 60 -5.52 -6.51 6.37
C GLY A 60 -4.69 -5.59 7.23
N ASP A 61 -3.42 -5.55 6.91
CA ASP A 61 -2.50 -4.61 7.51
C ASP A 61 -2.11 -3.61 6.44
N LEU A 62 -2.13 -2.32 6.78
CA LEU A 62 -1.75 -1.27 5.86
C LEU A 62 -0.71 -0.38 6.51
N VAL A 63 0.41 -0.19 5.82
CA VAL A 63 1.51 0.63 6.30
C VAL A 63 1.86 1.65 5.22
N ILE A 64 1.97 2.91 5.62
CA ILE A 64 2.47 3.96 4.74
C ILE A 64 3.87 4.29 5.22
N ILE A 65 4.85 4.15 4.33
CA ILE A 65 6.25 4.30 4.72
C ILE A 65 6.99 5.15 3.68
N GLU A 66 7.85 6.02 4.18
CA GLU A 66 8.67 6.84 3.31
C GLU A 66 9.75 5.99 2.64
N GLY A 67 9.97 6.24 1.35
CA GLY A 67 11.00 5.54 0.60
C GLY A 67 12.40 5.99 1.00
N TYR A 68 13.37 5.17 0.68
CA TYR A 68 14.77 5.43 0.97
C TYR A 68 15.48 5.92 -0.30
N ASP A 69 16.03 7.12 -0.25
CA ASP A 69 16.76 7.75 -1.35
C ASP A 69 18.27 7.73 -1.17
N GLY A 70 18.76 7.12 -0.10
CA GLY A 70 20.19 7.10 0.19
C GLY A 70 20.95 6.09 -0.65
N PRO A 71 22.26 5.95 -0.39
CA PRO A 71 23.09 4.99 -1.12
C PRO A 71 22.58 3.56 -0.97
N GLN A 72 22.70 2.79 -2.03
CA GLN A 72 22.29 1.39 -2.04
C GLN A 72 23.48 0.49 -1.77
N PRO A 73 23.27 -0.68 -1.15
CA PRO A 73 24.35 -1.62 -0.95
C PRO A 73 24.84 -2.14 -2.29
N GLY A 74 26.15 -2.21 -2.41
CA GLY A 74 26.90 -2.55 -3.53
C GLY A 74 26.61 -3.36 -4.58
#